data_da34a25c579ad76ad606a515adcb873e
#
_entry.id   da34a25c579ad76ad606a515adcb873e
#
_cell.length_a   1.000
_cell.length_b   1.000
_cell.length_c   1.000
_cell.angle_alpha   90.00
_cell.angle_beta   90.00
_cell.angle_gamma   90.00
#
_symmetry.space_group_name_H-M   'P 1'
#
loop_
_entity.id
_entity.type
_entity.pdbx_description
1 polymer ?
#
loop_
_entity_poly.entity_id
_entity_poly.type
_entity_poly.pdbx_seq_one_letter_code
_entity_poly.pdbx_strand_id
1 'polypeptide(L)'
;MEFKQLGYDIKDFDEAKGIVLAYANNYDYKDADGDISAQGSFTKTVSENFKRIRVLKNHNPTISLGVPLEIKTDDPYGLLTTTKFNLKKEESRDMFTDIQLMKENGLNAELSIGYKVIDRDKKNVSIIKEYQLFEYSFLTSWAANELSTVQDIKSIKSHYGILQLIEKSYNLDYSDTRLRQIENLLIALKADEPLDIINTTDLKPLLDTFKQFNNTLIKK
;
A
#
# COMPACT_ATOMS: atom_id res chain seq x y z
N MET A 1 15.02 -12.39 2.36
CA MET A 1 14.77 -10.95 2.59
C MET A 1 13.62 -10.85 3.55
N GLU A 2 13.88 -10.41 4.79
CA GLU A 2 12.79 -10.22 5.77
C GLU A 2 12.12 -8.88 5.49
N PHE A 3 10.85 -8.90 5.12
CA PHE A 3 10.04 -7.69 4.99
C PHE A 3 9.63 -7.21 6.38
N LYS A 4 10.13 -6.03 6.80
CA LYS A 4 9.64 -5.38 8.01
C LYS A 4 8.16 -4.99 7.80
N GLN A 5 7.28 -5.60 8.59
CA GLN A 5 5.86 -5.21 8.69
C GLN A 5 5.76 -3.76 9.19
N LEU A 6 5.27 -2.88 8.33
CA LEU A 6 4.90 -1.52 8.70
C LEU A 6 3.49 -1.57 9.31
N GLY A 7 3.41 -1.43 10.64
CA GLY A 7 2.14 -1.36 11.35
C GLY A 7 1.43 -0.04 11.09
N TYR A 8 0.28 -0.07 10.44
CA TYR A 8 -0.64 1.06 10.33
C TYR A 8 -1.83 0.87 11.27
N ASP A 9 -2.16 1.92 12.01
CA ASP A 9 -3.37 1.97 12.82
C ASP A 9 -4.60 2.08 11.91
N ILE A 10 -5.34 0.98 11.77
CA ILE A 10 -6.57 0.93 10.97
C ILE A 10 -7.72 1.31 11.89
N LYS A 11 -8.07 2.60 11.95
CA LYS A 11 -9.15 3.09 12.82
C LYS A 11 -10.55 3.01 12.24
N ASP A 12 -10.75 2.82 10.94
CA ASP A 12 -12.08 2.73 10.34
C ASP A 12 -12.12 1.75 9.17
N PHE A 13 -12.89 0.69 9.35
CA PHE A 13 -13.30 -0.23 8.29
C PHE A 13 -14.57 0.28 7.64
N ASP A 14 -14.43 0.93 6.50
CA ASP A 14 -15.52 1.19 5.58
C ASP A 14 -15.18 0.60 4.21
N GLU A 15 -16.17 -0.02 3.59
CA GLU A 15 -16.02 -0.82 2.37
C GLU A 15 -15.25 -0.06 1.27
N ALA A 16 -14.27 -0.73 0.65
CA ALA A 16 -13.55 -0.30 -0.56
C ALA A 16 -12.97 1.12 -0.51
N LYS A 17 -12.07 1.42 0.44
CA LYS A 17 -11.49 2.77 0.56
C LYS A 17 -10.53 3.16 -0.56
N GLY A 18 -10.16 2.23 -1.48
CA GLY A 18 -9.25 2.53 -2.58
C GLY A 18 -7.88 3.01 -2.13
N ILE A 19 -7.29 2.37 -1.10
CA ILE A 19 -5.98 2.76 -0.55
C ILE A 19 -4.90 1.87 -1.17
N VAL A 20 -3.85 2.51 -1.71
CA VAL A 20 -2.70 1.86 -2.31
C VAL A 20 -1.44 2.30 -1.59
N LEU A 21 -0.61 1.34 -1.20
CA LEU A 21 0.74 1.54 -0.68
C LEU A 21 1.74 1.25 -1.80
N ALA A 22 2.63 2.19 -2.10
CA ALA A 22 3.56 2.05 -3.20
C ALA A 22 4.86 2.82 -2.96
N TYR A 23 5.97 2.33 -3.51
CA TYR A 23 7.17 3.14 -3.68
C TYR A 23 7.04 3.96 -4.95
N ALA A 24 7.03 5.28 -4.83
CA ALA A 24 7.00 6.19 -5.97
C ALA A 24 8.39 6.42 -6.57
N ASN A 25 9.44 6.15 -5.80
CA ASN A 25 10.84 6.16 -6.22
C ASN A 25 11.67 5.32 -5.24
N ASN A 26 12.78 4.76 -5.68
CA ASN A 26 13.73 4.02 -4.83
C ASN A 26 15.02 4.79 -4.65
N TYR A 27 15.62 4.64 -3.46
CA TYR A 27 16.92 5.22 -3.15
C TYR A 27 18.07 4.32 -3.58
N ASP A 28 19.21 4.95 -3.86
CA ASP A 28 20.49 4.27 -4.14
C ASP A 28 20.45 3.29 -5.32
N TYR A 29 19.42 3.37 -6.16
CA TYR A 29 19.25 2.62 -7.39
C TYR A 29 19.42 3.54 -8.59
N LYS A 30 20.22 3.12 -9.58
CA LYS A 30 20.41 3.86 -10.83
C LYS A 30 19.30 3.49 -11.81
N ASP A 31 18.41 4.43 -12.05
CA ASP A 31 17.30 4.24 -12.97
C ASP A 31 17.71 4.26 -14.47
N ALA A 32 16.74 4.06 -15.36
CA ALA A 32 16.98 4.02 -16.81
C ALA A 32 17.46 5.37 -17.38
N ASP A 33 17.17 6.49 -16.70
CA ASP A 33 17.64 7.83 -17.07
C ASP A 33 19.08 8.10 -16.59
N GLY A 34 19.63 7.19 -15.78
CA GLY A 34 20.99 7.26 -15.22
C GLY A 34 21.06 8.03 -13.90
N ASP A 35 19.93 8.41 -13.34
CA ASP A 35 19.83 9.13 -12.08
C ASP A 35 19.78 8.17 -10.86
N ILE A 36 20.31 8.64 -9.75
CA ILE A 36 20.32 7.93 -8.46
C ILE A 36 19.76 8.87 -7.41
N SER A 37 18.63 8.51 -6.82
CA SER A 37 18.04 9.26 -5.71
C SER A 37 18.76 8.95 -4.41
N ALA A 38 19.39 9.96 -3.79
CA ALA A 38 19.99 9.80 -2.47
C ALA A 38 18.92 9.68 -1.38
N GLN A 39 19.22 8.95 -0.31
CA GLN A 39 18.36 8.91 0.87
C GLN A 39 18.08 10.31 1.40
N GLY A 40 16.81 10.57 1.74
CA GLY A 40 16.39 11.88 2.23
C GLY A 40 16.25 12.98 1.17
N SER A 41 16.53 12.70 -0.10
CA SER A 41 16.44 13.69 -1.20
C SER A 41 15.05 14.31 -1.38
N PHE A 42 14.00 13.68 -0.88
CA PHE A 42 12.62 14.17 -0.92
C PHE A 42 12.16 14.83 0.39
N THR A 43 12.94 14.78 1.48
CA THR A 43 12.51 15.23 2.82
C THR A 43 12.03 16.67 2.83
N LYS A 44 12.80 17.56 2.24
CA LYS A 44 12.46 18.98 2.22
C LYS A 44 11.19 19.26 1.42
N THR A 45 11.10 18.72 0.20
CA THR A 45 9.94 18.97 -0.65
C THR A 45 8.65 18.41 -0.05
N VAL A 46 8.71 17.27 0.63
CA VAL A 46 7.53 16.69 1.31
C VAL A 46 7.15 17.52 2.51
N SER A 47 8.11 17.96 3.36
CA SER A 47 7.82 18.77 4.54
C SER A 47 7.20 20.13 4.16
N GLU A 48 7.68 20.78 3.10
CA GLU A 48 7.25 22.11 2.69
C GLU A 48 6.01 22.09 1.77
N ASN A 49 5.86 21.07 0.94
CA ASN A 49 4.91 21.06 -0.19
C ASN A 49 3.92 19.90 -0.21
N PHE A 50 3.80 19.08 0.84
CA PHE A 50 2.92 17.92 0.88
C PHE A 50 1.52 18.19 0.30
N LYS A 51 0.88 19.29 0.71
CA LYS A 51 -0.48 19.67 0.27
C LYS A 51 -0.58 20.01 -1.22
N ARG A 52 0.55 20.20 -1.90
CA ARG A 52 0.63 20.55 -3.33
C ARG A 52 0.99 19.37 -4.20
N ILE A 53 1.51 18.27 -3.64
CA ILE A 53 1.85 17.05 -4.38
C ILE A 53 0.56 16.42 -4.92
N ARG A 54 0.58 16.01 -6.19
CA ARG A 54 -0.57 15.42 -6.88
C ARG A 54 -0.37 13.94 -7.15
N VAL A 55 -1.49 13.22 -7.29
CA VAL A 55 -1.53 11.81 -7.71
C VAL A 55 -2.18 11.78 -9.08
N LEU A 56 -1.42 11.38 -10.10
CA LEU A 56 -1.86 11.46 -11.48
C LEU A 56 -1.83 10.08 -12.16
N LYS A 57 -2.36 10.00 -13.38
CA LYS A 57 -2.22 8.88 -14.30
C LYS A 57 -1.28 9.30 -15.42
N ASN A 58 -0.18 8.54 -15.64
CA ASN A 58 0.76 8.74 -16.75
C ASN A 58 1.26 10.19 -16.90
N HIS A 59 1.57 10.87 -15.77
CA HIS A 59 2.00 12.28 -15.77
C HIS A 59 1.01 13.27 -16.41
N ASN A 60 -0.25 12.85 -16.58
CA ASN A 60 -1.27 13.72 -17.17
C ASN A 60 -1.90 14.63 -16.09
N PRO A 61 -1.66 15.95 -16.12
CA PRO A 61 -2.17 16.86 -15.08
C PRO A 61 -3.69 17.01 -15.10
N THR A 62 -4.37 16.54 -16.12
CA THR A 62 -5.83 16.57 -16.23
C THR A 62 -6.49 15.35 -15.59
N ILE A 63 -5.71 14.27 -15.32
CA ILE A 63 -6.22 13.01 -14.76
C ILE A 63 -5.65 12.79 -13.36
N SER A 64 -6.35 13.35 -12.36
CA SER A 64 -6.04 13.08 -10.95
C SER A 64 -6.75 11.82 -10.49
N LEU A 65 -5.98 10.85 -9.95
CA LEU A 65 -6.49 9.58 -9.46
C LEU A 65 -6.96 9.63 -8.00
N GLY A 66 -6.44 10.57 -7.22
CA GLY A 66 -6.74 10.62 -5.80
C GLY A 66 -5.90 11.64 -5.04
N VAL A 67 -5.63 11.32 -3.78
CA VAL A 67 -4.83 12.18 -2.89
C VAL A 67 -3.80 11.36 -2.12
N PRO A 68 -2.61 11.93 -1.84
CA PRO A 68 -1.70 11.33 -0.90
C PRO A 68 -2.28 11.43 0.51
N LEU A 69 -2.29 10.32 1.25
CA LEU A 69 -2.60 10.30 2.68
C LEU A 69 -1.31 10.49 3.50
N GLU A 70 -0.24 9.86 3.05
CA GLU A 70 1.08 9.91 3.67
C GLU A 70 2.16 9.75 2.62
N ILE A 71 3.29 10.41 2.82
CA ILE A 71 4.52 10.22 2.05
C ILE A 71 5.67 10.14 3.04
N LYS A 72 6.30 8.96 3.15
CA LYS A 72 7.45 8.72 4.02
C LYS A 72 8.73 8.87 3.22
N THR A 73 9.62 9.70 3.72
CA THR A 73 10.94 10.00 3.12
C THR A 73 12.09 9.36 3.87
N ASP A 74 11.83 8.77 5.02
CA ASP A 74 12.76 8.12 5.93
C ASP A 74 12.76 6.59 5.82
N ASP A 75 11.94 6.04 4.92
CA ASP A 75 11.99 4.63 4.59
C ASP A 75 13.33 4.32 3.87
N PRO A 76 14.09 3.31 4.31
CA PRO A 76 15.41 3.03 3.76
C PRO A 76 15.38 2.53 2.31
N TYR A 77 14.24 2.07 1.83
CA TYR A 77 14.11 1.53 0.48
C TYR A 77 13.76 2.63 -0.55
N GLY A 78 12.96 3.63 -0.14
CA GLY A 78 12.55 4.66 -1.10
C GLY A 78 11.48 5.62 -0.59
N LEU A 79 10.91 6.37 -1.50
CA LEU A 79 9.80 7.28 -1.28
C LEU A 79 8.50 6.47 -1.17
N LEU A 80 8.13 6.07 0.04
CA LEU A 80 6.94 5.28 0.30
C LEU A 80 5.70 6.15 0.40
N THR A 81 4.69 5.87 -0.41
CA THR A 81 3.45 6.64 -0.50
C THR A 81 2.24 5.80 -0.10
N THR A 82 1.34 6.40 0.67
CA THR A 82 -0.01 5.89 0.91
C THR A 82 -1.00 6.78 0.16
N THR A 83 -1.70 6.23 -0.81
CA THR A 83 -2.60 6.95 -1.71
C THR A 83 -4.03 6.51 -1.50
N LYS A 84 -4.97 7.47 -1.41
CA LYS A 84 -6.40 7.22 -1.48
C LYS A 84 -6.91 7.56 -2.88
N PHE A 85 -7.35 6.55 -3.62
CA PHE A 85 -7.99 6.70 -4.93
C PHE A 85 -9.40 7.28 -4.80
N ASN A 86 -9.78 8.14 -5.74
CA ASN A 86 -11.14 8.63 -5.83
C ASN A 86 -12.01 7.69 -6.68
N LEU A 87 -12.52 6.64 -6.08
CA LEU A 87 -13.31 5.63 -6.78
C LEU A 87 -14.66 6.13 -7.34
N LYS A 88 -15.01 7.40 -7.11
CA LYS A 88 -16.17 8.04 -7.77
C LYS A 88 -15.86 8.51 -9.18
N LYS A 89 -14.58 8.68 -9.52
CA LYS A 89 -14.12 8.99 -10.88
C LYS A 89 -13.85 7.72 -11.66
N GLU A 90 -14.27 7.68 -12.91
CA GLU A 90 -14.11 6.52 -13.80
C GLU A 90 -12.63 6.17 -13.98
N GLU A 91 -11.81 7.11 -14.42
CA GLU A 91 -10.37 6.87 -14.69
C GLU A 91 -9.61 6.41 -13.44
N SER A 92 -10.04 6.88 -12.26
CA SER A 92 -9.43 6.49 -10.99
C SER A 92 -9.85 5.09 -10.57
N ARG A 93 -11.13 4.74 -10.75
CA ARG A 93 -11.66 3.41 -10.48
C ARG A 93 -11.05 2.38 -11.43
N ASP A 94 -10.96 2.71 -12.72
CA ASP A 94 -10.39 1.83 -13.74
C ASP A 94 -8.93 1.55 -13.45
N MET A 95 -8.13 2.60 -13.20
CA MET A 95 -6.72 2.43 -12.82
C MET A 95 -6.56 1.61 -11.53
N PHE A 96 -7.43 1.80 -10.54
CA PHE A 96 -7.41 1.02 -9.31
C PHE A 96 -7.70 -0.46 -9.59
N THR A 97 -8.68 -0.74 -10.44
CA THR A 97 -9.04 -2.11 -10.88
C THR A 97 -7.90 -2.77 -11.66
N ASP A 98 -7.24 -2.03 -12.56
CA ASP A 98 -6.07 -2.51 -13.30
C ASP A 98 -4.92 -2.89 -12.35
N ILE A 99 -4.65 -2.05 -11.34
CA ILE A 99 -3.63 -2.32 -10.32
C ILE A 99 -3.98 -3.59 -9.52
N GLN A 100 -5.25 -3.78 -9.15
CA GLN A 100 -5.70 -4.99 -8.47
C GLN A 100 -5.47 -6.22 -9.33
N LEU A 101 -5.89 -6.18 -10.60
CA LEU A 101 -5.72 -7.27 -11.55
C LEU A 101 -4.24 -7.63 -11.75
N MET A 102 -3.35 -6.62 -11.90
CA MET A 102 -1.92 -6.84 -12.00
C MET A 102 -1.37 -7.56 -10.77
N LYS A 103 -1.71 -7.08 -9.56
CA LYS A 103 -1.24 -7.68 -8.29
C LYS A 103 -1.74 -9.11 -8.12
N GLU A 104 -2.99 -9.39 -8.42
CA GLU A 104 -3.58 -10.73 -8.36
C GLU A 104 -2.87 -11.73 -9.28
N ASN A 105 -2.31 -11.25 -10.39
CA ASN A 105 -1.57 -12.07 -11.35
C ASN A 105 -0.03 -12.00 -11.19
N GLY A 106 0.47 -11.42 -10.10
CA GLY A 106 1.91 -11.33 -9.82
C GLY A 106 2.66 -10.35 -10.74
N LEU A 107 1.93 -9.43 -11.38
CA LEU A 107 2.52 -8.36 -12.20
C LEU A 107 2.77 -7.10 -11.36
N ASN A 108 3.78 -6.34 -11.76
CA ASN A 108 4.09 -5.06 -11.14
C ASN A 108 3.23 -3.95 -11.73
N ALA A 109 2.55 -3.19 -10.86
CA ALA A 109 1.99 -1.90 -11.21
C ALA A 109 3.02 -0.83 -10.82
N GLU A 110 3.53 -0.10 -11.79
CA GLU A 110 4.68 0.78 -11.63
C GLU A 110 4.28 2.24 -11.45
N LEU A 111 5.17 3.00 -10.79
CA LEU A 111 5.00 4.41 -10.54
C LEU A 111 6.20 5.19 -11.07
N SER A 112 5.97 6.47 -11.37
CA SER A 112 6.99 7.44 -11.69
C SER A 112 6.72 8.77 -11.00
N ILE A 113 7.71 9.65 -10.93
CA ILE A 113 7.63 10.94 -10.28
C ILE A 113 7.79 12.10 -11.26
N GLY A 114 7.00 13.16 -11.09
CA GLY A 114 7.21 14.44 -11.76
C GLY A 114 7.91 15.43 -10.84
N TYR A 115 9.11 15.84 -11.19
CA TYR A 115 9.99 16.59 -10.33
C TYR A 115 10.85 17.63 -11.05
N LYS A 116 11.53 18.45 -10.25
CA LYS A 116 12.68 19.29 -10.66
C LYS A 116 13.87 18.95 -9.78
N VAL A 117 15.03 18.74 -10.36
CA VAL A 117 16.29 18.60 -9.62
C VAL A 117 16.69 19.97 -9.04
N ILE A 118 16.93 20.00 -7.74
CA ILE A 118 17.40 21.19 -7.01
C ILE A 118 18.89 21.10 -6.74
N ASP A 119 19.37 19.93 -6.29
CA ASP A 119 20.79 19.72 -5.99
C ASP A 119 21.26 18.34 -6.41
N ARG A 120 22.50 18.27 -6.93
CA ARG A 120 23.21 17.05 -7.30
C ARG A 120 24.53 16.94 -6.54
N ASP A 121 25.01 15.72 -6.39
CA ASP A 121 26.34 15.54 -5.81
C ASP A 121 27.43 16.09 -6.77
N LYS A 122 28.37 16.85 -6.17
CA LYS A 122 29.44 17.52 -6.97
C LYS A 122 30.47 16.55 -7.54
N LYS A 123 30.63 15.36 -6.92
CA LYS A 123 31.60 14.34 -7.35
C LYS A 123 30.96 13.34 -8.29
N ASN A 124 29.69 13.05 -8.10
CA ASN A 124 28.91 12.15 -8.97
C ASN A 124 27.57 12.80 -9.33
N VAL A 125 27.53 13.43 -10.49
CA VAL A 125 26.35 14.17 -10.97
C VAL A 125 25.11 13.30 -11.21
N SER A 126 25.28 11.98 -11.27
CA SER A 126 24.12 11.06 -11.31
C SER A 126 23.36 11.03 -9.99
N ILE A 127 23.99 11.37 -8.85
CA ILE A 127 23.35 11.36 -7.56
C ILE A 127 22.57 12.67 -7.34
N ILE A 128 21.26 12.54 -7.16
CA ILE A 128 20.38 13.66 -6.84
C ILE A 128 20.18 13.73 -5.33
N LYS A 129 20.56 14.86 -4.72
CA LYS A 129 20.50 15.10 -3.29
C LYS A 129 19.24 15.83 -2.84
N GLU A 130 18.64 16.62 -3.72
CA GLU A 130 17.43 17.36 -3.41
C GLU A 130 16.51 17.43 -4.63
N TYR A 131 15.26 17.04 -4.43
CA TYR A 131 14.17 17.14 -5.39
C TYR A 131 13.17 18.22 -4.98
N GLN A 132 12.57 18.87 -5.98
CA GLN A 132 11.26 19.48 -5.85
C GLN A 132 10.24 18.53 -6.50
N LEU A 133 9.48 17.80 -5.68
CA LEU A 133 8.46 16.88 -6.12
C LEU A 133 7.15 17.61 -6.40
N PHE A 134 6.57 17.42 -7.57
CA PHE A 134 5.28 18.00 -7.96
C PHE A 134 4.15 16.96 -7.90
N GLU A 135 4.44 15.74 -8.33
CA GLU A 135 3.47 14.66 -8.40
C GLU A 135 4.17 13.29 -8.42
N TYR A 136 3.39 12.26 -8.17
CA TYR A 136 3.72 10.91 -8.54
C TYR A 136 2.55 10.30 -9.30
N SER A 137 2.86 9.49 -10.29
CA SER A 137 1.91 8.91 -11.23
C SER A 137 1.91 7.40 -11.17
N PHE A 138 0.72 6.81 -11.18
CA PHE A 138 0.56 5.41 -11.52
C PHE A 138 0.60 5.28 -13.04
N LEU A 139 1.41 4.35 -13.53
CA LEU A 139 1.67 4.18 -14.95
C LEU A 139 0.90 2.99 -15.53
N THR A 140 0.55 3.12 -16.81
CA THR A 140 0.05 2.01 -17.66
C THR A 140 1.17 1.43 -18.53
N SER A 141 2.41 1.93 -18.36
CA SER A 141 3.63 1.54 -19.06
C SER A 141 4.76 1.33 -18.06
N TRP A 142 5.96 1.08 -18.54
CA TRP A 142 7.14 0.91 -17.68
C TRP A 142 7.62 2.25 -17.12
N ALA A 143 8.07 2.21 -15.85
CA ALA A 143 8.74 3.32 -15.22
C ALA A 143 10.23 3.35 -15.55
N ALA A 144 10.85 4.54 -15.46
CA ALA A 144 12.31 4.66 -15.53
C ALA A 144 12.97 3.95 -14.33
N ASN A 145 12.34 3.99 -13.15
CA ASN A 145 12.77 3.25 -11.97
C ASN A 145 11.87 2.02 -11.80
N GLU A 146 12.32 0.86 -12.28
CA GLU A 146 11.57 -0.41 -12.26
C GLU A 146 11.24 -0.95 -10.86
N LEU A 147 11.92 -0.43 -9.81
CA LEU A 147 11.65 -0.76 -8.43
C LEU A 147 10.52 0.09 -7.83
N SER A 148 10.06 1.12 -8.55
CA SER A 148 8.94 1.97 -8.12
C SER A 148 7.61 1.28 -8.40
N THR A 149 7.17 0.42 -7.47
CA THR A 149 6.01 -0.45 -7.68
C THR A 149 5.02 -0.39 -6.53
N VAL A 150 3.77 -0.78 -6.83
CA VAL A 150 2.73 -0.97 -5.82
C VAL A 150 3.11 -2.14 -4.91
N GLN A 151 3.18 -1.88 -3.62
CA GLN A 151 3.51 -2.88 -2.60
C GLN A 151 2.26 -3.58 -2.07
N ASP A 152 1.21 -2.81 -1.78
CA ASP A 152 -0.03 -3.34 -1.23
C ASP A 152 -1.25 -2.52 -1.67
N ILE A 153 -2.39 -3.20 -1.76
CA ILE A 153 -3.70 -2.61 -1.99
C ILE A 153 -4.56 -2.99 -0.81
N LYS A 154 -4.94 -2.00 -0.02
CA LYS A 154 -5.84 -2.23 1.11
C LYS A 154 -7.28 -2.28 0.60
N SER A 155 -7.70 -3.45 0.18
CA SER A 155 -9.11 -3.81 0.06
C SER A 155 -9.47 -4.75 1.20
N ILE A 156 -10.67 -4.60 1.77
CA ILE A 156 -11.18 -5.47 2.84
C ILE A 156 -11.33 -6.93 2.37
N LYS A 157 -11.34 -7.15 1.07
CA LYS A 157 -11.46 -8.48 0.45
C LYS A 157 -10.13 -9.25 0.34
N SER A 158 -8.98 -8.66 0.65
CA SER A 158 -7.74 -9.42 0.63
C SER A 158 -7.62 -10.25 1.91
N HIS A 159 -7.36 -11.55 1.76
CA HIS A 159 -7.06 -12.49 2.87
C HIS A 159 -6.00 -11.94 3.82
N TYR A 160 -5.01 -11.21 3.29
CA TYR A 160 -3.95 -10.58 4.06
C TYR A 160 -4.46 -9.46 4.98
N GLY A 161 -5.38 -8.61 4.50
CA GLY A 161 -6.00 -7.56 5.32
C GLY A 161 -6.78 -8.13 6.51
N ILE A 162 -7.38 -9.31 6.33
CA ILE A 162 -8.14 -10.01 7.35
C ILE A 162 -7.24 -10.72 8.34
N LEU A 163 -6.17 -11.36 7.87
CA LEU A 163 -5.16 -11.95 8.73
C LEU A 163 -4.51 -10.90 9.63
N GLN A 164 -4.20 -9.71 9.11
CA GLN A 164 -3.71 -8.58 9.93
C GLN A 164 -4.74 -8.09 10.96
N LEU A 165 -6.03 -8.13 10.63
CA LEU A 165 -7.10 -7.82 11.57
C LEU A 165 -7.16 -8.85 12.71
N ILE A 166 -7.08 -10.13 12.34
CA ILE A 166 -7.09 -11.24 13.30
C ILE A 166 -5.86 -11.14 14.21
N GLU A 167 -4.68 -10.90 13.66
CA GLU A 167 -3.42 -10.77 14.41
C GLU A 167 -3.42 -9.57 15.36
N LYS A 168 -3.90 -8.40 14.91
CA LYS A 168 -4.09 -7.23 15.79
C LYS A 168 -5.16 -7.48 16.85
N SER A 169 -6.15 -8.26 16.48
CA SER A 169 -7.21 -8.62 17.41
C SER A 169 -6.70 -9.50 18.56
N TYR A 170 -5.72 -10.32 18.38
CA TYR A 170 -5.11 -11.16 19.41
C TYR A 170 -4.46 -10.38 20.58
N ASN A 171 -4.09 -9.13 20.36
CA ASN A 171 -3.38 -8.30 21.33
C ASN A 171 -4.26 -7.32 22.12
N LEU A 172 -5.59 -7.43 22.00
CA LEU A 172 -6.54 -6.53 22.68
C LEU A 172 -7.50 -7.32 23.57
N ASP A 173 -7.83 -6.80 24.75
CA ASP A 173 -8.90 -7.34 25.61
C ASP A 173 -10.27 -7.16 24.90
N TYR A 174 -10.98 -8.28 24.65
CA TYR A 174 -12.19 -8.29 23.82
C TYR A 174 -13.48 -8.18 24.62
N SER A 175 -14.40 -7.36 24.09
CA SER A 175 -15.83 -7.50 24.36
C SER A 175 -16.45 -8.57 23.45
N ASP A 176 -17.47 -9.30 23.95
CA ASP A 176 -18.24 -10.29 23.18
C ASP A 176 -18.77 -9.77 21.84
N THR A 177 -19.07 -8.47 21.78
CA THR A 177 -19.54 -7.78 20.56
C THR A 177 -18.47 -7.78 19.45
N ARG A 178 -17.21 -7.63 19.80
CA ARG A 178 -16.10 -7.58 18.85
C ARG A 178 -15.74 -8.95 18.33
N LEU A 179 -15.82 -9.98 19.15
CA LEU A 179 -15.67 -11.38 18.75
C LEU A 179 -16.75 -11.78 17.75
N ARG A 180 -18.00 -11.39 17.96
CA ARG A 180 -19.10 -11.62 17.00
C ARG A 180 -18.90 -10.89 15.69
N GLN A 181 -18.34 -9.69 15.69
CA GLN A 181 -18.00 -8.95 14.46
C GLN A 181 -16.93 -9.67 13.66
N ILE A 182 -15.89 -10.22 14.31
CA ILE A 182 -14.84 -11.00 13.66
C ILE A 182 -15.42 -12.31 13.10
N GLU A 183 -16.27 -12.98 13.85
CA GLU A 183 -16.94 -14.22 13.40
C GLU A 183 -17.83 -13.96 12.18
N ASN A 184 -18.61 -12.88 12.17
CA ASN A 184 -19.44 -12.49 11.02
C ASN A 184 -18.61 -12.14 9.79
N LEU A 185 -17.45 -11.47 9.97
CA LEU A 185 -16.51 -11.20 8.90
C LEU A 185 -15.92 -12.48 8.30
N LEU A 186 -15.54 -13.45 9.14
CA LEU A 186 -15.03 -14.75 8.69
C LEU A 186 -16.09 -15.58 7.96
N ILE A 187 -17.35 -15.48 8.39
CA ILE A 187 -18.48 -16.14 7.71
C ILE A 187 -18.75 -15.51 6.35
N ALA A 188 -18.74 -14.16 6.26
CA ALA A 188 -18.94 -13.44 5.02
C ALA A 188 -17.84 -13.73 3.98
N LEU A 189 -16.59 -13.88 4.44
CA LEU A 189 -15.47 -14.28 3.58
C LEU A 189 -15.59 -15.70 3.03
N LYS A 190 -16.08 -16.61 3.87
CA LYS A 190 -16.28 -18.00 3.49
C LYS A 190 -17.39 -18.19 2.44
N ALA A 191 -18.31 -17.23 2.37
CA ALA A 191 -19.44 -17.25 1.43
C ALA A 191 -19.10 -16.69 0.03
N ASP A 192 -18.05 -15.87 -0.09
CA ASP A 192 -17.70 -15.16 -1.32
C ASP A 192 -16.57 -15.82 -2.15
N GLU A 193 -15.99 -16.94 -1.69
CA GLU A 193 -14.91 -17.62 -2.42
C GLU A 193 -15.24 -19.05 -2.86
N PRO A 194 -14.83 -19.44 -4.08
CA PRO A 194 -14.82 -20.85 -4.47
C PRO A 194 -13.81 -21.60 -3.59
N LEU A 195 -14.28 -22.68 -3.00
CA LEU A 195 -13.58 -23.51 -1.98
C LEU A 195 -12.20 -24.08 -2.40
N ASP A 196 -11.76 -23.87 -3.64
CA ASP A 196 -10.57 -24.50 -4.22
C ASP A 196 -9.25 -23.75 -4.00
N ILE A 197 -9.28 -22.50 -3.44
CA ILE A 197 -8.07 -21.67 -3.29
C ILE A 197 -7.59 -21.55 -1.84
N ILE A 198 -8.43 -21.87 -0.86
CA ILE A 198 -8.01 -21.88 0.54
C ILE A 198 -7.49 -23.27 0.89
N ASN A 199 -6.19 -23.38 1.05
CA ASN A 199 -5.61 -24.55 1.69
C ASN A 199 -6.10 -24.57 3.15
N THR A 200 -7.21 -25.29 3.40
CA THR A 200 -7.86 -25.40 4.71
C THR A 200 -6.94 -25.91 5.82
N THR A 201 -5.77 -26.43 5.42
CA THR A 201 -4.72 -26.90 6.33
C THR A 201 -4.08 -25.73 7.11
N ASP A 202 -3.99 -24.54 6.52
CA ASP A 202 -3.35 -23.36 7.15
C ASP A 202 -4.31 -22.62 8.08
N LEU A 203 -5.62 -22.72 7.83
CA LEU A 203 -6.65 -22.10 8.67
C LEU A 203 -7.15 -23.01 9.80
N LYS A 204 -6.95 -24.32 9.70
CA LYS A 204 -7.41 -25.29 10.68
C LYS A 204 -6.81 -25.06 12.10
N PRO A 205 -5.51 -24.81 12.26
CA PRO A 205 -4.93 -24.49 13.57
C PRO A 205 -5.53 -23.21 14.17
N LEU A 206 -5.81 -22.21 13.34
CA LEU A 206 -6.41 -20.93 13.74
C LEU A 206 -7.85 -21.12 14.23
N LEU A 207 -8.66 -21.86 13.45
CA LEU A 207 -10.04 -22.22 13.80
C LEU A 207 -10.13 -23.09 15.06
N ASP A 208 -9.21 -24.03 15.23
CA ASP A 208 -9.16 -24.90 16.40
C ASP A 208 -8.74 -24.12 17.67
N THR A 209 -7.83 -23.17 17.52
CA THR A 209 -7.46 -22.23 18.60
C THR A 209 -8.64 -21.34 18.99
N PHE A 210 -9.40 -20.82 18.02
CA PHE A 210 -10.63 -20.06 18.27
C PHE A 210 -11.71 -20.87 18.98
N LYS A 211 -11.90 -22.14 18.59
CA LYS A 211 -12.84 -23.05 19.26
C LYS A 211 -12.43 -23.37 20.68
N GLN A 212 -11.14 -23.60 20.93
CA GLN A 212 -10.63 -23.83 22.30
C GLN A 212 -10.79 -22.60 23.18
N PHE A 213 -10.54 -21.40 22.63
CA PHE A 213 -10.71 -20.14 23.35
C PHE A 213 -12.17 -19.89 23.71
N ASN A 214 -13.09 -20.10 22.78
CA ASN A 214 -14.53 -19.95 23.01
C ASN A 214 -15.05 -20.94 24.07
N ASN A 215 -14.56 -22.18 24.10
CA ASN A 215 -14.91 -23.18 25.10
C ASN A 215 -14.34 -22.88 26.48
N THR A 216 -13.29 -22.06 26.57
CA THR A 216 -12.70 -21.64 27.87
C THR A 216 -13.45 -20.45 28.46
N LEU A 217 -14.04 -19.59 27.63
CA LEU A 217 -14.83 -18.43 28.07
C LEU A 217 -16.24 -18.80 28.50
N ILE A 218 -16.84 -19.87 27.97
CA ILE A 218 -18.20 -20.32 28.34
C ILE A 218 -18.21 -21.11 29.67
N LYS A 219 -17.04 -21.47 30.20
CA LYS A 219 -16.90 -22.21 31.47
C LYS A 219 -16.57 -21.35 32.70
N LYS A 220 -16.63 -20.04 32.55
CA LYS A 220 -16.58 -19.07 33.66
C LYS A 220 -17.91 -18.30 33.70
#